data_28ea612c9a83ef28bfd8f065d6b4304f
#
_entry.id   28ea612c9a83ef28bfd8f065d6b4304f
#
_cell.length_a   1.000
_cell.length_b   1.000
_cell.length_c   1.000
_cell.angle_alpha   90.00
_cell.angle_beta   90.00
_cell.angle_gamma   90.00
#
_symmetry.space_group_name_H-M   'P 1'
#
loop_
_entity.id
_entity.type
_entity.pdbx_description
1 polymer ?
#
loop_
_entity_poly.entity_id
_entity_poly.type
_entity_poly.pdbx_seq_one_letter_code
_entity_poly.pdbx_strand_id
1 'polypeptide(L)'
;MSTAAANKTVIPIAVAPSSAEMISLYQREAKIQMRSVTGWFAGWRWALVWLTQLLFYGLPWLPWNGRQAVLFDLAARRFYIFDLVLYPQDVIYLAGLLIISALSLFLFTAVAGRLWCGFACPQTVYTEIFMWVERRFEGDRQARIKLDAAPWSGNKLLRRGGKQAVWLLIGLWTGFTFVAYFTDARTLAADALGLRLGPSEMFWSLFYGFATYGNAGYMREQVCKYMCPYARFQSAMFDRDTLIVSYDVERGEPRGSRPRGVEPASVGKGDSIDCTLCVQVCPTGIDIRNGLQYECIGCTACIDACNGVMDKMRYPRGLIRYATQHSMEGHWSAAQMWKRVLRPRVLVYSGVLLLVVIGFVTSLALRSPFKADVVRDRGALARLVEDGRIENVYRIHLMNATEFGQQFRIEVDGLPGAVIASRGAIEVAATQARWVAVSVQITPQAARTLGSGAHPMHFRIASTDGARTVAEVSEKSTFVVPR
;
A
#
# COMPACT_ATOMS: atom_id res chain seq x y z
N MET A 1 -65.60 51.23 -31.18
CA MET A 1 -64.16 51.15 -30.85
C MET A 1 -64.03 50.91 -29.38
N SER A 2 -63.89 49.72 -28.97
CA SER A 2 -63.74 49.30 -27.55
C SER A 2 -62.32 48.86 -27.30
N THR A 3 -61.63 49.58 -26.44
CA THR A 3 -60.25 49.30 -26.02
C THR A 3 -60.28 48.29 -24.86
N ALA A 4 -59.85 47.08 -25.15
CA ALA A 4 -59.66 46.03 -24.16
C ALA A 4 -58.43 46.38 -23.27
N ALA A 5 -58.64 46.64 -21.99
CA ALA A 5 -57.56 46.81 -21.02
C ALA A 5 -56.97 45.42 -20.69
N ALA A 6 -55.68 45.23 -20.98
CA ALA A 6 -54.95 44.05 -20.62
C ALA A 6 -54.76 43.94 -19.08
N ASN A 7 -55.37 42.92 -18.49
CA ASN A 7 -55.28 42.61 -17.07
C ASN A 7 -53.85 42.06 -16.77
N LYS A 8 -52.94 42.88 -16.19
CA LYS A 8 -51.64 42.46 -15.76
C LYS A 8 -51.79 41.63 -14.45
N THR A 9 -51.68 40.33 -14.59
CA THR A 9 -51.59 39.42 -13.42
C THR A 9 -50.27 39.73 -12.71
N VAL A 10 -50.31 40.42 -11.58
CA VAL A 10 -49.17 40.58 -10.68
C VAL A 10 -48.98 39.29 -9.87
N ILE A 11 -47.91 38.57 -10.15
CA ILE A 11 -47.52 37.40 -9.37
C ILE A 11 -46.93 37.93 -8.06
N PRO A 12 -47.52 37.66 -6.88
CA PRO A 12 -46.94 38.10 -5.60
C PRO A 12 -45.66 37.34 -5.37
N ILE A 13 -44.53 38.01 -5.34
CA ILE A 13 -43.27 37.49 -4.86
C ILE A 13 -43.42 37.36 -3.33
N ALA A 14 -43.59 36.14 -2.82
CA ALA A 14 -43.51 35.85 -1.43
C ALA A 14 -42.08 36.15 -0.96
N VAL A 15 -41.90 37.24 -0.21
CA VAL A 15 -40.65 37.52 0.49
C VAL A 15 -40.53 36.45 1.56
N ALA A 16 -39.56 35.56 1.42
CA ALA A 16 -39.22 34.58 2.45
C ALA A 16 -38.92 35.32 3.78
N PRO A 17 -39.39 34.81 4.93
CA PRO A 17 -39.12 35.45 6.20
C PRO A 17 -37.59 35.54 6.41
N SER A 18 -37.16 36.70 6.91
CA SER A 18 -35.75 37.08 7.10
C SER A 18 -35.03 36.40 8.27
N SER A 19 -35.47 35.23 8.69
CA SER A 19 -34.64 34.29 9.45
C SER A 19 -33.80 33.51 8.43
N ALA A 20 -32.70 34.10 8.00
CA ALA A 20 -31.65 33.34 7.32
C ALA A 20 -31.18 32.28 8.32
N GLU A 21 -31.77 31.07 8.26
CA GLU A 21 -31.14 29.88 8.80
C GLU A 21 -29.78 29.82 8.13
N MET A 22 -28.73 30.15 8.89
CA MET A 22 -27.37 29.92 8.42
C MET A 22 -27.25 28.42 8.17
N ILE A 23 -27.40 28.01 6.92
CA ILE A 23 -27.09 26.64 6.51
C ILE A 23 -25.60 26.48 6.73
N SER A 24 -25.21 25.96 7.88
CA SER A 24 -23.84 25.57 8.13
C SER A 24 -23.48 24.47 7.13
N LEU A 25 -22.68 24.82 6.14
CA LEU A 25 -22.12 23.86 5.18
C LEU A 25 -21.23 22.80 5.85
N TYR A 26 -20.83 23.04 7.10
CA TYR A 26 -20.01 22.16 7.92
C TYR A 26 -20.75 21.84 9.22
N GLN A 27 -21.43 20.71 9.24
CA GLN A 27 -21.94 20.16 10.47
C GLN A 27 -20.81 19.42 11.20
N ARG A 28 -20.43 19.90 12.38
CA ARG A 28 -19.41 19.24 13.21
C ARG A 28 -19.97 17.90 13.70
N GLU A 29 -19.48 16.79 13.12
CA GLU A 29 -19.82 15.47 13.63
C GLU A 29 -19.31 15.31 15.08
N ALA A 30 -20.15 14.73 15.94
CA ALA A 30 -19.76 14.43 17.31
C ALA A 30 -18.63 13.38 17.32
N LYS A 31 -17.65 13.54 18.21
CA LYS A 31 -16.55 12.59 18.37
C LYS A 31 -17.09 11.20 18.67
N ILE A 32 -16.76 10.24 17.83
CA ILE A 32 -17.17 8.84 18.01
C ILE A 32 -16.38 8.25 19.18
N GLN A 33 -17.10 7.88 20.25
CA GLN A 33 -16.55 7.20 21.42
C GLN A 33 -16.84 5.70 21.29
N MET A 34 -15.93 4.96 20.66
CA MET A 34 -16.09 3.54 20.41
C MET A 34 -15.97 2.72 21.71
N ARG A 35 -16.87 1.74 21.90
CA ARG A 35 -16.80 0.75 22.98
C ARG A 35 -15.88 -0.40 22.55
N SER A 36 -15.13 -0.96 23.49
CA SER A 36 -14.33 -2.16 23.23
C SER A 36 -15.22 -3.38 23.04
N VAL A 37 -14.77 -4.29 22.19
CA VAL A 37 -15.41 -5.56 21.90
C VAL A 37 -14.38 -6.67 21.90
N THR A 38 -14.79 -7.82 22.40
CA THR A 38 -14.01 -9.08 22.35
C THR A 38 -14.83 -10.13 21.61
N GLY A 39 -14.18 -10.96 20.82
CA GLY A 39 -14.85 -12.00 20.05
C GLY A 39 -13.91 -12.64 19.05
N TRP A 40 -14.43 -13.53 18.22
CA TRP A 40 -13.66 -14.28 17.24
C TRP A 40 -13.02 -13.34 16.18
N PHE A 41 -13.79 -12.41 15.65
CA PHE A 41 -13.30 -11.46 14.67
C PHE A 41 -12.31 -10.44 15.26
N ALA A 42 -12.55 -10.01 16.51
CA ALA A 42 -11.61 -9.17 17.22
C ALA A 42 -10.26 -9.88 17.40
N GLY A 43 -10.25 -11.19 17.67
CA GLY A 43 -9.03 -12.02 17.73
C GLY A 43 -8.26 -11.99 16.41
N TRP A 44 -8.92 -12.20 15.28
CA TRP A 44 -8.29 -12.13 13.95
C TRP A 44 -7.77 -10.75 13.59
N ARG A 45 -8.49 -9.67 13.95
CA ARG A 45 -7.98 -8.31 13.76
C ARG A 45 -6.67 -8.11 14.51
N TRP A 46 -6.61 -8.51 15.78
CA TRP A 46 -5.38 -8.38 16.57
C TRP A 46 -4.25 -9.28 16.05
N ALA A 47 -4.54 -10.47 15.57
CA ALA A 47 -3.54 -11.32 14.91
C ALA A 47 -2.94 -10.64 13.69
N LEU A 48 -3.76 -10.02 12.85
CA LEU A 48 -3.29 -9.26 11.67
C LEU A 48 -2.58 -7.96 12.07
N VAL A 49 -3.01 -7.26 13.11
CA VAL A 49 -2.28 -6.12 13.68
C VAL A 49 -0.87 -6.56 14.05
N TRP A 50 -0.71 -7.63 14.83
CA TRP A 50 0.61 -8.13 15.22
C TRP A 50 1.45 -8.56 14.03
N LEU A 51 0.86 -9.33 13.11
CA LEU A 51 1.57 -9.79 11.91
C LEU A 51 2.11 -8.63 11.08
N THR A 52 1.26 -7.66 10.75
CA THR A 52 1.65 -6.51 9.93
C THR A 52 2.67 -5.61 10.63
N GLN A 53 2.54 -5.42 11.94
CA GLN A 53 3.48 -4.60 12.71
C GLN A 53 4.83 -5.29 12.91
N LEU A 54 4.84 -6.61 13.18
CA LEU A 54 6.10 -7.37 13.28
C LEU A 54 6.86 -7.36 11.95
N LEU A 55 6.16 -7.50 10.82
CA LEU A 55 6.79 -7.37 9.51
C LEU A 55 7.32 -5.95 9.29
N PHE A 56 6.49 -4.93 9.50
CA PHE A 56 6.87 -3.55 9.23
C PHE A 56 8.01 -3.07 10.13
N TYR A 57 7.94 -3.30 11.45
CA TYR A 57 8.98 -2.87 12.36
C TYR A 57 10.20 -3.81 12.39
N GLY A 58 10.03 -5.09 12.04
CA GLY A 58 11.09 -6.10 12.16
C GLY A 58 12.00 -6.18 10.93
N LEU A 59 11.48 -6.07 9.72
CA LEU A 59 12.26 -6.25 8.49
C LEU A 59 13.51 -5.35 8.39
N PRO A 60 13.50 -4.06 8.79
CA PRO A 60 14.70 -3.23 8.74
C PRO A 60 15.84 -3.71 9.66
N TRP A 61 15.51 -4.47 10.71
CA TRP A 61 16.50 -4.98 11.66
C TRP A 61 17.05 -6.36 11.31
N LEU A 62 16.44 -7.02 10.32
CA LEU A 62 16.85 -8.35 9.90
C LEU A 62 18.16 -8.28 9.08
N PRO A 63 19.27 -8.90 9.54
CA PRO A 63 20.50 -8.95 8.77
C PRO A 63 20.40 -10.01 7.68
N TRP A 64 20.95 -9.69 6.51
CA TRP A 64 21.02 -10.59 5.36
C TRP A 64 22.30 -10.31 4.57
N ASN A 65 23.15 -11.32 4.37
CA ASN A 65 24.40 -11.18 3.61
C ASN A 65 25.27 -9.96 4.02
N GLY A 66 25.40 -9.71 5.34
CA GLY A 66 26.20 -8.59 5.86
C GLY A 66 25.56 -7.20 5.76
N ARG A 67 24.32 -7.10 5.28
CA ARG A 67 23.52 -5.87 5.17
C ARG A 67 22.09 -6.07 5.70
N GLN A 68 21.30 -5.05 5.65
CA GLN A 68 19.87 -5.11 5.95
C GLN A 68 19.12 -5.90 4.87
N ALA A 69 18.18 -6.78 5.25
CA ALA A 69 17.44 -7.66 4.35
C ALA A 69 16.57 -6.90 3.33
N VAL A 70 15.96 -5.79 3.76
CA VAL A 70 15.18 -4.89 2.90
C VAL A 70 15.70 -3.47 3.07
N LEU A 71 16.34 -2.93 2.03
CA LEU A 71 16.93 -1.59 2.04
C LEU A 71 16.77 -0.95 0.66
N PHE A 72 16.19 0.23 0.61
CA PHE A 72 16.04 1.06 -0.59
C PHE A 72 17.09 2.19 -0.56
N ASP A 73 18.33 1.87 -0.86
CA ASP A 73 19.44 2.83 -0.87
C ASP A 73 19.31 3.79 -2.06
N LEU A 74 18.75 4.96 -1.79
CA LEU A 74 18.56 6.00 -2.81
C LEU A 74 19.87 6.66 -3.22
N ALA A 75 20.84 6.76 -2.31
CA ALA A 75 22.13 7.38 -2.59
C ALA A 75 22.97 6.49 -3.52
N ALA A 76 23.04 5.18 -3.24
CA ALA A 76 23.70 4.21 -4.11
C ALA A 76 22.82 3.79 -5.30
N ARG A 77 21.54 4.21 -5.34
CA ARG A 77 20.55 3.81 -6.36
C ARG A 77 20.42 2.30 -6.48
N ARG A 78 20.28 1.62 -5.35
CA ARG A 78 20.15 0.17 -5.24
C ARG A 78 19.02 -0.18 -4.30
N PHE A 79 18.23 -1.16 -4.69
CA PHE A 79 17.11 -1.63 -3.91
C PHE A 79 17.31 -3.10 -3.57
N TYR A 80 17.48 -3.37 -2.30
CA TYR A 80 17.74 -4.71 -1.79
C TYR A 80 16.47 -5.30 -1.18
N ILE A 81 16.10 -6.50 -1.63
CA ILE A 81 15.02 -7.30 -1.07
C ILE A 81 15.55 -8.73 -0.95
N PHE A 82 16.07 -9.07 0.21
CA PHE A 82 16.82 -10.31 0.44
C PHE A 82 17.98 -10.46 -0.59
N ASP A 83 18.01 -11.55 -1.36
CA ASP A 83 19.04 -11.76 -2.40
C ASP A 83 18.78 -10.97 -3.69
N LEU A 84 17.62 -10.31 -3.79
CA LEU A 84 17.27 -9.57 -4.98
C LEU A 84 17.86 -8.15 -4.92
N VAL A 85 18.78 -7.85 -5.84
CA VAL A 85 19.37 -6.52 -6.01
C VAL A 85 18.78 -5.88 -7.26
N LEU A 86 18.03 -4.80 -7.08
CA LEU A 86 17.37 -4.07 -8.16
C LEU A 86 18.07 -2.72 -8.38
N TYR A 87 18.20 -2.36 -9.63
CA TYR A 87 18.71 -1.06 -10.09
C TYR A 87 17.56 -0.17 -10.60
N PRO A 88 17.75 1.15 -10.81
CA PRO A 88 16.72 2.02 -11.36
C PRO A 88 16.12 1.55 -12.69
N GLN A 89 16.91 0.83 -13.51
CA GLN A 89 16.45 0.23 -14.76
C GLN A 89 15.41 -0.88 -14.54
N ASP A 90 15.30 -1.40 -13.32
CA ASP A 90 14.34 -2.43 -12.92
C ASP A 90 13.00 -1.86 -12.46
N VAL A 91 12.70 -0.58 -12.71
CA VAL A 91 11.43 0.07 -12.30
C VAL A 91 10.18 -0.66 -12.81
N ILE A 92 10.31 -1.45 -13.86
CA ILE A 92 9.22 -2.28 -14.39
C ILE A 92 8.73 -3.30 -13.36
N TYR A 93 9.60 -3.82 -12.48
CA TYR A 93 9.20 -4.74 -11.40
C TYR A 93 8.40 -4.00 -10.31
N LEU A 94 8.76 -2.75 -10.01
CA LEU A 94 7.95 -1.92 -9.11
C LEU A 94 6.57 -1.66 -9.70
N ALA A 95 6.49 -1.29 -10.98
CA ALA A 95 5.21 -1.09 -11.66
C ALA A 95 4.38 -2.38 -11.67
N GLY A 96 5.00 -3.53 -11.98
CA GLY A 96 4.35 -4.84 -11.93
C GLY A 96 3.80 -5.17 -10.54
N LEU A 97 4.58 -4.92 -9.48
CA LEU A 97 4.14 -5.13 -8.10
C LEU A 97 2.95 -4.25 -7.72
N LEU A 98 2.94 -2.98 -8.15
CA LEU A 98 1.82 -2.07 -7.92
C LEU A 98 0.56 -2.52 -8.66
N ILE A 99 0.69 -3.00 -9.90
CA ILE A 99 -0.43 -3.56 -10.68
C ILE A 99 -0.98 -4.81 -10.00
N ILE A 100 -0.13 -5.74 -9.58
CA ILE A 100 -0.53 -6.95 -8.84
C ILE A 100 -1.26 -6.57 -7.55
N SER A 101 -0.74 -5.59 -6.80
CA SER A 101 -1.36 -5.11 -5.56
C SER A 101 -2.74 -4.51 -5.82
N ALA A 102 -2.89 -3.69 -6.86
CA ALA A 102 -4.17 -3.10 -7.25
C ALA A 102 -5.19 -4.17 -7.69
N LEU A 103 -4.78 -5.11 -8.56
CA LEU A 103 -5.65 -6.20 -9.02
C LEU A 103 -6.05 -7.12 -7.87
N SER A 104 -5.13 -7.43 -6.95
CA SER A 104 -5.41 -8.21 -5.75
C SER A 104 -6.46 -7.51 -4.88
N LEU A 105 -6.30 -6.21 -4.67
CA LEU A 105 -7.24 -5.40 -3.88
C LEU A 105 -8.63 -5.37 -4.53
N PHE A 106 -8.72 -5.27 -5.87
CA PHE A 106 -9.98 -5.36 -6.61
C PHE A 106 -10.62 -6.74 -6.51
N LEU A 107 -9.84 -7.81 -6.60
CA LEU A 107 -10.33 -9.17 -6.41
C LEU A 107 -10.89 -9.38 -5.00
N PHE A 108 -10.16 -8.95 -3.97
CA PHE A 108 -10.65 -8.99 -2.59
C PHE A 108 -11.95 -8.21 -2.42
N THR A 109 -12.06 -7.04 -3.02
CA THR A 109 -13.27 -6.22 -2.95
C THR A 109 -14.46 -6.90 -3.64
N ALA A 110 -14.24 -7.52 -4.78
CA ALA A 110 -15.30 -8.24 -5.49
C ALA A 110 -15.83 -9.43 -4.69
N VAL A 111 -14.98 -10.13 -3.94
CA VAL A 111 -15.34 -11.32 -3.15
C VAL A 111 -15.87 -10.95 -1.77
N ALA A 112 -15.10 -10.18 -1.01
CA ALA A 112 -15.32 -9.96 0.43
C ALA A 112 -15.43 -8.47 0.80
N GLY A 113 -15.83 -7.62 -0.14
CA GLY A 113 -16.10 -6.21 0.09
C GLY A 113 -14.92 -5.49 0.73
N ARG A 114 -15.10 -4.96 1.94
CA ARG A 114 -14.09 -4.18 2.65
C ARG A 114 -13.27 -4.95 3.68
N LEU A 115 -13.08 -6.25 3.47
CA LEU A 115 -12.31 -7.09 4.39
C LEU A 115 -10.90 -6.52 4.64
N TRP A 116 -10.18 -6.11 3.57
CA TRP A 116 -8.87 -5.46 3.70
C TRP A 116 -8.92 -4.21 4.59
N CYS A 117 -9.90 -3.34 4.37
CA CYS A 117 -10.05 -2.10 5.13
C CYS A 117 -10.29 -2.35 6.62
N GLY A 118 -11.04 -3.41 6.95
CA GLY A 118 -11.38 -3.74 8.34
C GLY A 118 -10.28 -4.44 9.12
N PHE A 119 -9.31 -5.09 8.44
CA PHE A 119 -8.38 -6.01 9.10
C PHE A 119 -6.89 -5.70 8.87
N ALA A 120 -6.50 -5.22 7.69
CA ALA A 120 -5.09 -5.10 7.31
C ALA A 120 -4.68 -3.71 6.80
N CYS A 121 -5.63 -2.81 6.53
CA CYS A 121 -5.31 -1.45 6.12
C CYS A 121 -4.51 -0.72 7.20
N PRO A 122 -3.38 -0.06 6.87
CA PRO A 122 -2.55 0.65 7.84
C PRO A 122 -3.35 1.64 8.70
N GLN A 123 -4.29 2.39 8.10
CA GLN A 123 -5.15 3.32 8.86
C GLN A 123 -5.95 2.61 9.96
N THR A 124 -6.54 1.46 9.67
CA THR A 124 -7.31 0.67 10.64
C THR A 124 -6.41 0.05 11.70
N VAL A 125 -5.27 -0.48 11.29
CA VAL A 125 -4.28 -1.10 12.19
C VAL A 125 -3.78 -0.08 13.22
N TYR A 126 -3.31 1.10 12.77
CA TYR A 126 -2.84 2.14 13.70
C TYR A 126 -3.97 2.73 14.54
N THR A 127 -5.17 2.90 13.98
CA THR A 127 -6.35 3.35 14.75
C THR A 127 -6.69 2.36 15.86
N GLU A 128 -6.63 1.04 15.61
CA GLU A 128 -6.89 0.01 16.63
C GLU A 128 -5.85 0.05 17.75
N ILE A 129 -4.55 0.20 17.42
CA ILE A 129 -3.47 0.37 18.40
C ILE A 129 -3.68 1.63 19.26
N PHE A 130 -3.98 2.76 18.62
CA PHE A 130 -4.23 4.04 19.32
C PHE A 130 -5.46 3.97 20.21
N MET A 131 -6.54 3.31 19.79
CA MET A 131 -7.72 3.07 20.61
C MET A 131 -7.43 2.12 21.77
N TRP A 132 -6.56 1.12 21.60
CA TRP A 132 -6.09 0.27 22.68
C TRP A 132 -5.34 1.08 23.75
N VAL A 133 -4.41 1.96 23.34
CA VAL A 133 -3.71 2.89 24.24
C VAL A 133 -4.71 3.80 24.95
N GLU A 134 -5.64 4.41 24.20
CA GLU A 134 -6.67 5.27 24.77
C GLU A 134 -7.48 4.56 25.86
N ARG A 135 -7.88 3.31 25.59
CA ARG A 135 -8.59 2.48 26.58
C ARG A 135 -7.74 2.20 27.83
N ARG A 136 -6.43 2.02 27.67
CA ARG A 136 -5.52 1.73 28.78
C ARG A 136 -5.37 2.93 29.73
N PHE A 137 -5.35 4.14 29.20
CA PHE A 137 -5.19 5.37 29.99
C PHE A 137 -6.52 5.98 30.44
N GLU A 138 -7.49 6.09 29.56
CA GLU A 138 -8.76 6.80 29.82
C GLU A 138 -9.93 5.85 30.15
N GLY A 139 -9.75 4.55 29.93
CA GLY A 139 -10.78 3.53 30.13
C GLY A 139 -11.67 3.31 28.91
N ASP A 140 -12.71 2.49 29.06
CA ASP A 140 -13.66 2.21 27.99
C ASP A 140 -14.65 3.37 27.79
N ARG A 141 -15.53 3.26 26.79
CA ARG A 141 -16.46 4.30 26.32
C ARG A 141 -17.09 5.14 27.44
N GLN A 142 -17.71 4.51 28.46
CA GLN A 142 -18.38 5.23 29.54
C GLN A 142 -17.39 6.02 30.40
N ALA A 143 -16.23 5.48 30.70
CA ALA A 143 -15.19 6.17 31.46
C ALA A 143 -14.64 7.38 30.68
N ARG A 144 -14.48 7.27 29.37
CA ARG A 144 -14.03 8.38 28.50
C ARG A 144 -15.05 9.49 28.43
N ILE A 145 -16.34 9.16 28.26
CA ILE A 145 -17.43 10.17 28.29
C ILE A 145 -17.45 10.93 29.63
N LYS A 146 -17.34 10.22 30.76
CA LYS A 146 -17.25 10.84 32.09
C LYS A 146 -15.99 11.71 32.23
N LEU A 147 -14.83 11.22 31.74
CA LEU A 147 -13.58 11.97 31.78
C LEU A 147 -13.65 13.24 30.92
N ASP A 148 -14.31 13.17 29.74
CA ASP A 148 -14.48 14.33 28.86
C ASP A 148 -15.35 15.40 29.55
N ALA A 149 -16.44 15.02 30.22
CA ALA A 149 -17.33 15.92 30.94
C ALA A 149 -16.74 16.45 32.25
N ALA A 150 -15.77 15.76 32.86
CA ALA A 150 -15.17 16.18 34.12
C ALA A 150 -14.36 17.49 34.00
N PRO A 151 -14.28 18.33 35.00
CA PRO A 151 -13.43 19.51 35.05
C PRO A 151 -11.94 19.10 34.95
N TRP A 152 -11.08 20.05 34.62
CA TRP A 152 -9.65 19.82 34.63
C TRP A 152 -9.10 19.48 36.01
N SER A 153 -8.35 18.41 36.12
CA SER A 153 -7.73 17.93 37.34
C SER A 153 -6.40 17.27 37.04
N GLY A 154 -5.52 17.14 38.05
CA GLY A 154 -4.24 16.46 37.87
C GLY A 154 -4.37 15.03 37.31
N ASN A 155 -5.39 14.28 37.79
CA ASN A 155 -5.66 12.94 37.24
C ASN A 155 -6.12 12.97 35.76
N LYS A 156 -6.95 13.92 35.35
CA LYS A 156 -7.36 14.12 33.95
C LYS A 156 -6.14 14.47 33.10
N LEU A 157 -5.28 15.37 33.59
CA LEU A 157 -4.05 15.77 32.90
C LEU A 157 -3.09 14.58 32.73
N LEU A 158 -2.88 13.79 33.79
CA LEU A 158 -2.01 12.60 33.75
C LEU A 158 -2.51 11.55 32.75
N ARG A 159 -3.81 11.25 32.77
CA ARG A 159 -4.42 10.26 31.85
C ARG A 159 -4.34 10.72 30.40
N ARG A 160 -4.68 11.97 30.12
CA ARG A 160 -4.60 12.54 28.77
C ARG A 160 -3.17 12.72 28.31
N GLY A 161 -2.30 13.25 29.16
CA GLY A 161 -0.88 13.41 28.86
C GLY A 161 -0.18 12.09 28.60
N GLY A 162 -0.42 11.08 29.43
CA GLY A 162 0.15 9.75 29.23
C GLY A 162 -0.31 9.09 27.92
N LYS A 163 -1.61 9.20 27.58
CA LYS A 163 -2.11 8.76 26.30
C LYS A 163 -1.40 9.47 25.14
N GLN A 164 -1.30 10.80 25.17
CA GLN A 164 -0.69 11.58 24.12
C GLN A 164 0.81 11.27 23.95
N ALA A 165 1.51 11.10 25.07
CA ALA A 165 2.93 10.73 25.06
C ALA A 165 3.15 9.37 24.37
N VAL A 166 2.37 8.35 24.70
CA VAL A 166 2.47 7.03 24.07
C VAL A 166 2.07 7.10 22.58
N TRP A 167 1.03 7.83 22.21
CA TRP A 167 0.65 8.04 20.81
C TRP A 167 1.76 8.69 20.02
N LEU A 168 2.40 9.73 20.58
CA LEU A 168 3.53 10.42 19.96
C LEU A 168 4.73 9.48 19.78
N LEU A 169 5.06 8.69 20.81
CA LEU A 169 6.14 7.72 20.75
C LEU A 169 5.91 6.65 19.66
N ILE A 170 4.69 6.10 19.56
CA ILE A 170 4.33 5.16 18.50
C ILE A 170 4.43 5.83 17.12
N GLY A 171 3.93 7.06 17.00
CA GLY A 171 4.04 7.82 15.75
C GLY A 171 5.48 8.05 15.34
N LEU A 172 6.32 8.56 16.24
CA LEU A 172 7.73 8.81 15.97
C LEU A 172 8.49 7.51 15.65
N TRP A 173 8.22 6.43 16.37
CA TRP A 173 8.78 5.11 16.06
C TRP A 173 8.38 4.62 14.67
N THR A 174 7.13 4.87 14.26
CA THR A 174 6.64 4.55 12.91
C THR A 174 7.37 5.36 11.85
N GLY A 175 7.54 6.67 12.06
CA GLY A 175 8.29 7.54 11.16
C GLY A 175 9.76 7.15 11.06
N PHE A 176 10.40 6.87 12.19
CA PHE A 176 11.76 6.34 12.25
C PHE A 176 11.90 5.03 11.47
N THR A 177 11.00 4.07 11.70
CA THR A 177 11.01 2.77 11.00
C THR A 177 10.80 2.94 9.51
N PHE A 178 9.95 3.87 9.08
CA PHE A 178 9.78 4.16 7.66
C PHE A 178 11.08 4.62 7.01
N VAL A 179 11.82 5.54 7.65
CA VAL A 179 13.13 6.02 7.17
C VAL A 179 14.16 4.89 7.19
N ALA A 180 14.08 3.97 8.16
CA ALA A 180 14.96 2.81 8.25
C ALA A 180 14.86 1.83 7.08
N TYR A 181 13.87 1.94 6.21
CA TYR A 181 13.84 1.25 4.92
C TYR A 181 14.70 1.91 3.85
N PHE A 182 15.13 3.17 4.05
CA PHE A 182 15.90 3.95 3.08
C PHE A 182 17.33 4.24 3.54
N THR A 183 17.56 4.17 4.84
CA THR A 183 18.87 4.29 5.48
C THR A 183 19.07 3.08 6.39
N ASP A 184 20.28 2.53 6.49
CA ASP A 184 20.54 1.39 7.36
C ASP A 184 20.04 1.64 8.79
N ALA A 185 19.19 0.75 9.29
CA ALA A 185 18.46 0.92 10.56
C ALA A 185 19.41 1.08 11.78
N ARG A 186 20.56 0.40 11.76
CA ARG A 186 21.53 0.46 12.87
C ARG A 186 22.28 1.76 12.85
N THR A 187 22.70 2.20 11.67
CA THR A 187 23.35 3.52 11.49
C THR A 187 22.37 4.63 11.85
N LEU A 188 21.14 4.57 11.35
CA LEU A 188 20.09 5.55 11.66
C LEU A 188 19.82 5.62 13.18
N ALA A 189 19.79 4.48 13.87
CA ALA A 189 19.60 4.43 15.32
C ALA A 189 20.78 5.04 16.08
N ALA A 190 22.01 4.75 15.67
CA ALA A 190 23.20 5.33 16.28
C ALA A 190 23.25 6.85 16.10
N ASP A 191 22.90 7.33 14.91
CA ASP A 191 22.85 8.77 14.61
C ASP A 191 21.70 9.48 15.33
N ALA A 192 20.54 8.83 15.48
CA ALA A 192 19.43 9.34 16.28
C ALA A 192 19.82 9.51 17.75
N LEU A 193 20.45 8.49 18.35
CA LEU A 193 20.94 8.54 19.74
C LEU A 193 22.07 9.56 19.93
N GLY A 194 22.91 9.73 18.92
CA GLY A 194 24.00 10.71 18.91
C GLY A 194 23.55 12.14 18.52
N LEU A 195 22.26 12.37 18.24
CA LEU A 195 21.72 13.64 17.73
C LEU A 195 22.43 14.11 16.45
N ARG A 196 22.78 13.17 15.57
CA ARG A 196 23.52 13.41 14.31
C ARG A 196 22.70 13.08 13.06
N LEU A 197 21.38 12.94 13.19
CA LEU A 197 20.50 12.69 12.04
C LEU A 197 20.67 13.76 10.99
N GLY A 198 20.77 13.33 9.73
CA GLY A 198 20.75 14.23 8.58
C GLY A 198 19.42 14.98 8.47
N PRO A 199 19.41 16.17 7.85
CA PRO A 199 18.18 16.99 7.71
C PRO A 199 17.04 16.23 7.02
N SER A 200 17.34 15.44 6.01
CA SER A 200 16.35 14.62 5.27
C SER A 200 15.78 13.51 6.14
N GLU A 201 16.62 12.77 6.85
CA GLU A 201 16.22 11.68 7.74
C GLU A 201 15.34 12.18 8.88
N MET A 202 15.75 13.30 9.51
CA MET A 202 14.98 13.95 10.55
C MET A 202 13.62 14.43 10.02
N PHE A 203 13.60 15.13 8.87
CA PHE A 203 12.36 15.63 8.27
C PHE A 203 11.36 14.51 8.00
N TRP A 204 11.78 13.44 7.31
CA TRP A 204 10.88 12.35 6.95
C TRP A 204 10.43 11.53 8.17
N SER A 205 11.32 11.31 9.15
CA SER A 205 10.95 10.65 10.41
C SER A 205 9.87 11.42 11.16
N LEU A 206 10.01 12.73 11.27
CA LEU A 206 9.02 13.60 11.90
C LEU A 206 7.73 13.69 11.08
N PHE A 207 7.84 13.84 9.77
CA PHE A 207 6.69 13.95 8.87
C PHE A 207 5.78 12.71 8.97
N TYR A 208 6.32 11.51 8.79
CA TYR A 208 5.55 10.27 8.90
C TYR A 208 5.13 9.98 10.33
N GLY A 209 5.93 10.37 11.32
CA GLY A 209 5.58 10.28 12.73
C GLY A 209 4.34 11.11 13.07
N PHE A 210 4.33 12.38 12.70
CA PHE A 210 3.21 13.27 12.94
C PHE A 210 2.00 12.93 12.06
N ALA A 211 2.21 12.46 10.83
CA ALA A 211 1.13 11.96 9.98
C ALA A 211 0.42 10.75 10.63
N THR A 212 1.17 9.79 11.16
CA THR A 212 0.62 8.65 11.90
C THR A 212 -0.14 9.10 13.14
N TYR A 213 0.44 9.99 13.93
CA TYR A 213 -0.17 10.56 15.13
C TYR A 213 -1.49 11.29 14.80
N GLY A 214 -1.50 12.12 13.76
CA GLY A 214 -2.69 12.87 13.33
C GLY A 214 -3.80 11.96 12.77
N ASN A 215 -3.43 11.07 11.83
CA ASN A 215 -4.38 10.22 11.15
C ASN A 215 -5.01 9.17 12.10
N ALA A 216 -4.22 8.48 12.91
CA ALA A 216 -4.72 7.44 13.81
C ALA A 216 -5.29 8.01 15.13
N GLY A 217 -4.76 9.12 15.62
CA GLY A 217 -5.19 9.72 16.86
C GLY A 217 -6.45 10.60 16.75
N TYR A 218 -6.48 11.45 15.72
CA TYR A 218 -7.52 12.49 15.61
C TYR A 218 -8.46 12.28 14.43
N MET A 219 -7.92 12.00 13.22
CA MET A 219 -8.74 11.92 12.01
C MET A 219 -9.48 10.59 11.89
N ARG A 220 -8.90 9.50 12.35
CA ARG A 220 -9.51 8.15 12.44
C ARG A 220 -10.43 7.81 11.25
N GLU A 221 -11.75 7.78 11.52
CA GLU A 221 -12.81 7.49 10.55
C GLU A 221 -12.89 8.51 9.41
N GLN A 222 -12.48 9.75 9.64
CA GLN A 222 -12.54 10.80 8.62
C GLN A 222 -11.57 10.51 7.46
N VAL A 223 -10.43 9.86 7.72
CA VAL A 223 -9.54 9.38 6.67
C VAL A 223 -10.28 8.42 5.73
N CYS A 224 -11.05 7.46 6.29
CA CYS A 224 -11.80 6.48 5.53
C CYS A 224 -13.03 7.09 4.82
N LYS A 225 -13.72 8.05 5.48
CA LYS A 225 -14.93 8.67 4.94
C LYS A 225 -14.64 9.69 3.84
N TYR A 226 -13.60 10.52 3.99
CA TYR A 226 -13.39 11.72 3.17
C TYR A 226 -12.09 11.73 2.39
N MET A 227 -11.00 11.20 2.93
CA MET A 227 -9.68 11.32 2.33
C MET A 227 -9.31 10.12 1.44
N CYS A 228 -9.79 8.92 1.77
CA CYS A 228 -9.40 7.71 1.04
C CYS A 228 -10.21 7.56 -0.26
N PRO A 229 -9.59 7.72 -1.44
CA PRO A 229 -10.30 7.57 -2.71
C PRO A 229 -10.77 6.13 -2.93
N TYR A 230 -10.02 5.16 -2.40
CA TYR A 230 -10.33 3.75 -2.54
C TYR A 230 -11.67 3.37 -1.90
N ALA A 231 -12.06 4.00 -0.79
CA ALA A 231 -13.33 3.73 -0.14
C ALA A 231 -14.55 4.01 -1.06
N ARG A 232 -14.44 5.03 -1.93
CA ARG A 232 -15.47 5.36 -2.92
C ARG A 232 -15.48 4.38 -4.08
N PHE A 233 -14.32 4.01 -4.61
CA PHE A 233 -14.20 2.99 -5.65
C PHE A 233 -14.75 1.65 -5.21
N GLN A 234 -14.45 1.21 -3.99
CA GLN A 234 -14.96 -0.05 -3.46
C GLN A 234 -16.48 -0.12 -3.44
N SER A 235 -17.17 0.94 -3.01
CA SER A 235 -18.62 0.93 -2.94
C SER A 235 -19.29 0.77 -4.30
N ALA A 236 -18.66 1.30 -5.36
CA ALA A 236 -19.12 1.12 -6.74
C ALA A 236 -18.85 -0.30 -7.31
N MET A 237 -17.93 -1.05 -6.68
CA MET A 237 -17.56 -2.40 -7.11
C MET A 237 -18.41 -3.51 -6.48
N PHE A 238 -19.20 -3.21 -5.45
CA PHE A 238 -20.07 -4.20 -4.83
C PHE A 238 -21.18 -4.66 -5.78
N ASP A 239 -21.46 -5.94 -5.73
CA ASP A 239 -22.61 -6.55 -6.37
C ASP A 239 -23.41 -7.37 -5.34
N ARG A 240 -24.55 -7.93 -5.76
CA ARG A 240 -25.43 -8.68 -4.87
C ARG A 240 -24.81 -9.96 -4.29
N ASP A 241 -23.71 -10.44 -4.89
CA ASP A 241 -22.98 -11.63 -4.44
C ASP A 241 -21.66 -11.27 -3.70
N THR A 242 -21.41 -9.99 -3.45
CA THR A 242 -20.28 -9.56 -2.63
C THR A 242 -20.57 -9.78 -1.15
N LEU A 243 -19.64 -10.41 -0.42
CA LEU A 243 -19.75 -10.60 1.03
C LEU A 243 -19.60 -9.26 1.76
N ILE A 244 -20.63 -8.88 2.48
CA ILE A 244 -20.67 -7.66 3.29
C ILE A 244 -21.19 -7.97 4.70
N VAL A 245 -20.91 -7.11 5.65
CA VAL A 245 -21.54 -7.20 6.97
C VAL A 245 -22.99 -6.77 6.85
N SER A 246 -23.90 -7.67 7.18
CA SER A 246 -25.35 -7.46 7.03
C SER A 246 -26.10 -7.75 8.30
N TYR A 247 -27.16 -6.97 8.56
CA TYR A 247 -28.13 -7.22 9.59
C TYR A 247 -29.32 -7.97 8.98
N ASP A 248 -29.79 -9.01 9.66
CA ASP A 248 -30.94 -9.79 9.26
C ASP A 248 -32.24 -9.09 9.71
N VAL A 249 -32.83 -8.35 8.78
CA VAL A 249 -34.03 -7.54 9.06
C VAL A 249 -35.23 -8.42 9.36
N GLU A 250 -35.44 -9.51 8.59
CA GLU A 250 -36.58 -10.42 8.75
C GLU A 250 -36.58 -11.08 10.13
N ARG A 251 -35.39 -11.49 10.56
CA ARG A 251 -35.21 -12.09 11.88
C ARG A 251 -35.21 -11.06 13.00
N GLY A 252 -34.70 -9.83 12.75
CA GLY A 252 -34.44 -8.83 13.79
C GLY A 252 -35.57 -7.88 14.07
N GLU A 253 -36.45 -7.62 13.11
CA GLU A 253 -37.54 -6.65 13.24
C GLU A 253 -38.92 -7.34 13.55
N PRO A 254 -39.84 -6.66 14.22
CA PRO A 254 -39.68 -5.38 14.89
C PRO A 254 -38.87 -5.50 16.19
N ARG A 255 -37.85 -4.64 16.32
CA ARG A 255 -36.93 -4.62 17.47
C ARG A 255 -37.61 -4.05 18.73
N GLY A 256 -37.12 -4.45 19.89
CA GLY A 256 -37.60 -3.89 21.17
C GLY A 256 -37.03 -4.59 22.39
N SER A 257 -36.89 -3.83 23.49
CA SER A 257 -36.35 -4.35 24.75
C SER A 257 -37.29 -5.39 25.38
N ARG A 258 -36.69 -6.39 26.04
CA ARG A 258 -37.41 -7.46 26.73
C ARG A 258 -36.51 -8.20 27.74
N PRO A 259 -37.09 -8.90 28.74
CA PRO A 259 -36.32 -9.74 29.66
C PRO A 259 -35.62 -10.92 28.98
N ARG A 260 -34.60 -11.44 29.64
CA ARG A 260 -33.89 -12.65 29.16
C ARG A 260 -34.81 -13.87 29.16
N GLY A 261 -34.66 -14.71 28.15
CA GLY A 261 -35.36 -15.98 28.05
C GLY A 261 -36.80 -15.88 27.54
N VAL A 262 -37.30 -14.66 27.27
CA VAL A 262 -38.58 -14.47 26.60
C VAL A 262 -38.44 -14.76 25.13
N GLU A 263 -39.27 -15.64 24.60
CA GLU A 263 -39.30 -15.96 23.17
C GLU A 263 -39.78 -14.72 22.38
N PRO A 264 -39.03 -14.28 21.33
CA PRO A 264 -39.39 -13.07 20.58
C PRO A 264 -40.80 -13.09 20.00
N ALA A 265 -41.19 -14.24 19.41
CA ALA A 265 -42.48 -14.41 18.77
C ALA A 265 -43.66 -14.25 19.77
N SER A 266 -43.48 -14.62 21.06
CA SER A 266 -44.54 -14.53 22.07
C SER A 266 -44.93 -13.09 22.40
N VAL A 267 -44.04 -12.11 22.11
CA VAL A 267 -44.28 -10.66 22.34
C VAL A 267 -44.37 -9.87 21.03
N GLY A 268 -44.52 -10.56 19.89
CA GLY A 268 -44.59 -9.94 18.57
C GLY A 268 -43.36 -9.15 18.16
N LYS A 269 -42.16 -9.58 18.60
CA LYS A 269 -40.88 -8.93 18.34
C LYS A 269 -39.95 -9.86 17.57
N GLY A 270 -39.00 -9.28 16.83
CA GLY A 270 -37.86 -10.00 16.26
C GLY A 270 -36.75 -10.19 17.30
N ASP A 271 -35.64 -10.84 16.89
CA ASP A 271 -34.53 -11.19 17.80
C ASP A 271 -33.76 -9.97 18.34
N SER A 272 -33.85 -8.81 17.68
CA SER A 272 -33.17 -7.59 18.13
C SER A 272 -33.84 -6.98 19.37
N ILE A 273 -33.01 -6.80 20.41
CA ILE A 273 -33.48 -6.17 21.69
C ILE A 273 -33.26 -4.65 21.71
N ASP A 274 -32.85 -4.05 20.60
CA ASP A 274 -32.55 -2.62 20.46
C ASP A 274 -31.52 -2.07 21.47
N CYS A 275 -30.51 -2.85 21.80
CA CYS A 275 -29.46 -2.48 22.76
C CYS A 275 -28.43 -1.46 22.22
N THR A 276 -28.45 -1.12 20.94
CA THR A 276 -27.56 -0.18 20.25
C THR A 276 -26.07 -0.52 20.36
N LEU A 277 -25.67 -1.70 20.85
CA LEU A 277 -24.26 -2.06 21.02
C LEU A 277 -23.52 -2.15 19.67
N CYS A 278 -24.18 -2.59 18.59
CA CYS A 278 -23.62 -2.59 17.24
C CYS A 278 -23.17 -1.19 16.78
N VAL A 279 -23.91 -0.16 17.14
CA VAL A 279 -23.56 1.25 16.88
C VAL A 279 -22.43 1.72 17.79
N GLN A 280 -22.47 1.36 19.08
CA GLN A 280 -21.48 1.79 20.07
C GLN A 280 -20.07 1.21 19.82
N VAL A 281 -19.97 0.02 19.21
CA VAL A 281 -18.68 -0.61 18.87
C VAL A 281 -18.19 -0.23 17.49
N CYS A 282 -19.00 0.48 16.70
CA CYS A 282 -18.64 0.85 15.34
C CYS A 282 -17.58 1.98 15.33
N PRO A 283 -16.40 1.78 14.71
CA PRO A 283 -15.37 2.80 14.63
C PRO A 283 -15.75 3.98 13.73
N THR A 284 -16.69 3.78 12.79
CA THR A 284 -17.21 4.82 11.90
C THR A 284 -18.55 5.40 12.36
N GLY A 285 -19.10 4.88 13.46
CA GLY A 285 -20.32 5.39 14.10
C GLY A 285 -21.62 5.11 13.35
N ILE A 286 -21.62 4.20 12.36
CA ILE A 286 -22.82 3.87 11.60
C ILE A 286 -23.76 2.93 12.36
N ASP A 287 -25.05 2.97 12.00
CA ASP A 287 -26.01 1.96 12.42
C ASP A 287 -26.21 0.92 11.31
N ILE A 288 -25.59 -0.25 11.48
CA ILE A 288 -25.66 -1.34 10.49
C ILE A 288 -27.07 -1.87 10.25
N ARG A 289 -28.00 -1.60 11.17
CA ARG A 289 -29.39 -2.03 11.05
C ARG A 289 -30.15 -1.26 9.96
N ASN A 290 -29.63 -0.10 9.55
CA ASN A 290 -30.15 0.68 8.42
C ASN A 290 -29.65 0.18 7.04
N GLY A 291 -29.06 -1.01 7.00
CA GLY A 291 -28.53 -1.62 5.78
C GLY A 291 -27.10 -1.24 5.46
N LEU A 292 -26.67 -1.53 4.22
CA LEU A 292 -25.33 -1.24 3.73
C LEU A 292 -25.10 0.27 3.62
N GLN A 293 -24.05 0.75 4.27
CA GLN A 293 -23.61 2.14 4.21
C GLN A 293 -22.18 2.20 3.70
N TYR A 294 -21.84 3.22 2.90
CA TYR A 294 -20.52 3.36 2.30
C TYR A 294 -19.41 3.61 3.34
N GLU A 295 -19.76 4.11 4.54
CA GLU A 295 -18.83 4.31 5.65
C GLU A 295 -18.44 3.02 6.38
N CYS A 296 -19.16 1.92 6.13
CA CYS A 296 -18.83 0.64 6.73
C CYS A 296 -17.47 0.13 6.23
N ILE A 297 -16.49 0.00 7.12
CA ILE A 297 -15.15 -0.51 6.77
C ILE A 297 -15.03 -2.05 6.85
N GLY A 298 -16.12 -2.76 7.14
CA GLY A 298 -16.11 -4.22 7.24
C GLY A 298 -15.33 -4.79 8.44
N CYS A 299 -15.15 -4.02 9.50
CA CYS A 299 -14.32 -4.42 10.67
C CYS A 299 -14.96 -5.49 11.57
N THR A 300 -16.24 -5.84 11.35
CA THR A 300 -16.98 -6.91 12.06
C THR A 300 -17.15 -6.75 13.57
N ALA A 301 -16.79 -5.61 14.15
CA ALA A 301 -16.99 -5.34 15.58
C ALA A 301 -18.44 -5.49 16.01
N CYS A 302 -19.39 -5.10 15.14
CA CYS A 302 -20.83 -5.25 15.36
C CYS A 302 -21.28 -6.72 15.38
N ILE A 303 -20.63 -7.62 14.63
CA ILE A 303 -20.92 -9.07 14.64
C ILE A 303 -20.56 -9.64 16.01
N ASP A 304 -19.33 -9.39 16.49
CA ASP A 304 -18.88 -9.89 17.81
C ASP A 304 -19.75 -9.33 18.93
N ALA A 305 -20.07 -8.03 18.90
CA ALA A 305 -20.92 -7.41 19.91
C ALA A 305 -22.34 -8.00 19.91
N CYS A 306 -22.93 -8.18 18.73
CA CYS A 306 -24.27 -8.73 18.60
C CYS A 306 -24.32 -10.20 19.03
N ASN A 307 -23.34 -11.02 18.60
CA ASN A 307 -23.26 -12.43 19.04
C ASN A 307 -23.17 -12.54 20.57
N GLY A 308 -22.38 -11.66 21.22
CA GLY A 308 -22.32 -11.62 22.67
C GLY A 308 -23.65 -11.23 23.35
N VAL A 309 -24.51 -10.47 22.67
CA VAL A 309 -25.87 -10.18 23.13
C VAL A 309 -26.79 -11.38 22.91
N MET A 310 -26.72 -12.02 21.73
CA MET A 310 -27.51 -13.21 21.39
C MET A 310 -27.24 -14.34 22.41
N ASP A 311 -25.96 -14.57 22.74
CA ASP A 311 -25.59 -15.56 23.77
C ASP A 311 -26.24 -15.25 25.14
N LYS A 312 -26.20 -13.97 25.56
CA LYS A 312 -26.83 -13.55 26.84
C LYS A 312 -28.34 -13.71 26.85
N MET A 313 -28.97 -13.51 25.69
CA MET A 313 -30.42 -13.68 25.54
C MET A 313 -30.82 -15.13 25.30
N ARG A 314 -29.88 -16.02 25.05
CA ARG A 314 -30.05 -17.41 24.62
C ARG A 314 -30.74 -17.54 23.25
N TYR A 315 -30.45 -16.58 22.35
CA TYR A 315 -30.92 -16.61 20.97
C TYR A 315 -29.80 -17.13 20.03
N PRO A 316 -30.15 -17.68 18.87
CA PRO A 316 -29.16 -18.11 17.90
C PRO A 316 -28.27 -16.94 17.46
N ARG A 317 -26.96 -17.18 17.33
CA ARG A 317 -26.02 -16.21 16.80
C ARG A 317 -26.31 -15.85 15.34
N GLY A 318 -25.66 -14.82 14.81
CA GLY A 318 -25.70 -14.47 13.39
C GLY A 318 -26.82 -13.52 12.99
N LEU A 319 -27.41 -12.78 13.94
CA LEU A 319 -28.32 -11.69 13.64
C LEU A 319 -27.62 -10.58 12.82
N ILE A 320 -26.33 -10.31 13.13
CA ILE A 320 -25.41 -9.59 12.26
C ILE A 320 -24.34 -10.57 11.81
N ARG A 321 -24.14 -10.70 10.50
CA ARG A 321 -23.20 -11.67 9.93
C ARG A 321 -22.60 -11.20 8.60
N TYR A 322 -21.56 -11.87 8.14
CA TYR A 322 -21.17 -11.79 6.73
C TYR A 322 -22.21 -12.52 5.88
N ALA A 323 -22.78 -11.81 4.93
CA ALA A 323 -23.75 -12.35 3.99
C ALA A 323 -23.66 -11.61 2.65
N THR A 324 -24.17 -12.23 1.60
CA THR A 324 -24.43 -11.57 0.32
C THR A 324 -25.90 -11.14 0.28
N GLN A 325 -26.23 -10.13 -0.53
CA GLN A 325 -27.62 -9.69 -0.66
C GLN A 325 -28.50 -10.85 -1.16
N HIS A 326 -28.06 -11.58 -2.19
CA HIS A 326 -28.78 -12.76 -2.67
C HIS A 326 -28.96 -13.85 -1.60
N SER A 327 -28.00 -14.04 -0.71
CA SER A 327 -28.13 -15.03 0.37
C SER A 327 -29.12 -14.62 1.42
N MET A 328 -29.29 -13.33 1.66
CA MET A 328 -30.30 -12.81 2.59
C MET A 328 -31.70 -12.93 2.02
N GLU A 329 -31.87 -12.54 0.73
CA GLU A 329 -33.17 -12.63 0.04
C GLU A 329 -33.60 -14.07 -0.26
N GLY A 330 -32.65 -14.96 -0.55
CA GLY A 330 -32.91 -16.35 -0.93
C GLY A 330 -32.71 -17.38 0.19
N HIS A 331 -32.41 -16.96 1.43
CA HIS A 331 -32.11 -17.83 2.59
C HIS A 331 -31.06 -18.92 2.31
N TRP A 332 -29.99 -18.55 1.57
CA TRP A 332 -28.97 -19.47 1.15
C TRP A 332 -28.11 -20.00 2.30
N SER A 333 -27.76 -21.27 2.20
CA SER A 333 -26.74 -21.87 3.07
C SER A 333 -25.34 -21.31 2.77
N ALA A 334 -24.42 -21.45 3.73
CA ALA A 334 -23.01 -21.06 3.55
C ALA A 334 -22.38 -21.75 2.32
N ALA A 335 -22.72 -23.02 2.07
CA ALA A 335 -22.21 -23.75 0.91
C ALA A 335 -22.67 -23.15 -0.43
N GLN A 336 -23.92 -22.68 -0.51
CA GLN A 336 -24.44 -21.99 -1.70
C GLN A 336 -23.74 -20.63 -1.92
N MET A 337 -23.49 -19.87 -0.85
CA MET A 337 -22.72 -18.63 -0.93
C MET A 337 -21.31 -18.88 -1.48
N TRP A 338 -20.61 -19.92 -0.97
CA TRP A 338 -19.26 -20.23 -1.44
C TRP A 338 -19.21 -20.66 -2.91
N LYS A 339 -20.21 -21.39 -3.41
CA LYS A 339 -20.30 -21.70 -4.85
C LYS A 339 -20.40 -20.44 -5.73
N ARG A 340 -21.03 -19.39 -5.23
CA ARG A 340 -21.16 -18.10 -5.95
C ARG A 340 -19.89 -17.26 -5.94
N VAL A 341 -18.90 -17.57 -5.13
CA VAL A 341 -17.57 -16.96 -5.22
C VAL A 341 -16.95 -17.22 -6.60
N LEU A 342 -17.19 -18.41 -7.19
CA LEU A 342 -16.70 -18.78 -8.54
C LEU A 342 -17.55 -18.20 -9.69
N ARG A 343 -18.14 -17.03 -9.50
CA ARG A 343 -18.92 -16.35 -10.56
C ARG A 343 -18.00 -15.78 -11.66
N PRO A 344 -18.51 -15.56 -12.90
CA PRO A 344 -17.69 -15.13 -14.04
C PRO A 344 -16.82 -13.91 -13.77
N ARG A 345 -17.34 -12.91 -13.05
CA ARG A 345 -16.60 -11.70 -12.69
C ARG A 345 -15.34 -12.01 -11.86
N VAL A 346 -15.46 -12.87 -10.85
CA VAL A 346 -14.33 -13.25 -9.98
C VAL A 346 -13.35 -14.11 -10.76
N LEU A 347 -13.83 -15.04 -11.60
CA LEU A 347 -12.97 -15.86 -12.45
C LEU A 347 -12.14 -15.01 -13.42
N VAL A 348 -12.74 -14.01 -14.07
CA VAL A 348 -12.00 -13.09 -14.94
C VAL A 348 -10.95 -12.32 -14.17
N TYR A 349 -11.27 -11.74 -13.01
CA TYR A 349 -10.31 -11.01 -12.19
C TYR A 349 -9.17 -11.92 -11.71
N SER A 350 -9.49 -13.13 -11.28
CA SER A 350 -8.50 -14.11 -10.87
C SER A 350 -7.61 -14.57 -12.02
N GLY A 351 -8.19 -14.77 -13.20
CA GLY A 351 -7.46 -15.16 -14.41
C GLY A 351 -6.48 -14.07 -14.85
N VAL A 352 -6.92 -12.81 -14.89
CA VAL A 352 -6.06 -11.67 -15.22
C VAL A 352 -4.93 -11.51 -14.18
N LEU A 353 -5.28 -11.56 -12.89
CA LEU A 353 -4.27 -11.47 -11.82
C LEU A 353 -3.25 -12.61 -11.92
N LEU A 354 -3.70 -13.84 -12.14
CA LEU A 354 -2.83 -15.01 -12.27
C LEU A 354 -1.88 -14.85 -13.46
N LEU A 355 -2.38 -14.40 -14.61
CA LEU A 355 -1.57 -14.15 -15.80
C LEU A 355 -0.49 -13.10 -15.53
N VAL A 356 -0.86 -11.98 -14.90
CA VAL A 356 0.10 -10.92 -14.55
C VAL A 356 1.14 -11.43 -13.54
N VAL A 357 0.74 -12.19 -12.53
CA VAL A 357 1.66 -12.78 -11.54
C VAL A 357 2.61 -13.78 -12.21
N ILE A 358 2.12 -14.66 -13.07
CA ILE A 358 2.97 -15.61 -13.82
C ILE A 358 3.98 -14.84 -14.68
N GLY A 359 3.52 -13.84 -15.44
CA GLY A 359 4.42 -13.01 -16.26
C GLY A 359 5.46 -12.29 -15.41
N PHE A 360 5.08 -11.74 -14.27
CA PHE A 360 5.98 -11.08 -13.34
C PHE A 360 7.05 -12.04 -12.78
N VAL A 361 6.62 -13.19 -12.25
CA VAL A 361 7.52 -14.19 -11.67
C VAL A 361 8.45 -14.77 -12.74
N THR A 362 7.93 -15.08 -13.93
CA THR A 362 8.73 -15.56 -15.05
C THR A 362 9.78 -14.53 -15.50
N SER A 363 9.38 -13.26 -15.64
CA SER A 363 10.31 -12.17 -15.97
C SER A 363 11.40 -12.01 -14.92
N LEU A 364 11.05 -12.14 -13.64
CA LEU A 364 12.00 -12.05 -12.53
C LEU A 364 12.97 -13.26 -12.50
N ALA A 365 12.46 -14.46 -12.78
CA ALA A 365 13.26 -15.69 -12.84
C ALA A 365 14.23 -15.72 -14.04
N LEU A 366 13.83 -15.15 -15.18
CA LEU A 366 14.64 -15.05 -16.40
C LEU A 366 15.51 -13.80 -16.43
N ARG A 367 15.54 -13.02 -15.37
CA ARG A 367 16.33 -11.78 -15.29
C ARG A 367 17.83 -12.07 -15.38
N SER A 368 18.55 -11.27 -16.19
CA SER A 368 20.01 -11.32 -16.24
C SER A 368 20.64 -11.00 -14.88
N PRO A 369 21.68 -11.73 -14.44
CA PRO A 369 22.38 -11.51 -13.19
C PRO A 369 23.22 -10.22 -13.16
N PHE A 370 23.30 -9.52 -14.27
CA PHE A 370 23.98 -8.22 -14.38
C PHE A 370 23.30 -7.33 -15.41
N LYS A 371 23.62 -6.04 -15.37
CA LYS A 371 23.22 -5.05 -16.38
C LYS A 371 24.42 -4.27 -16.87
N ALA A 372 24.33 -3.77 -18.08
CA ALA A 372 25.34 -2.93 -18.67
C ALA A 372 24.68 -1.77 -19.42
N ASP A 373 25.21 -0.57 -19.21
CA ASP A 373 24.85 0.61 -20.00
C ASP A 373 26.09 1.10 -20.76
N VAL A 374 25.95 1.36 -22.03
CA VAL A 374 27.06 1.83 -22.89
C VAL A 374 26.81 3.29 -23.26
N VAL A 375 27.71 4.15 -22.85
CA VAL A 375 27.70 5.57 -23.19
C VAL A 375 28.96 5.92 -23.96
N ARG A 376 28.83 6.50 -25.16
CA ARG A 376 29.97 7.01 -25.91
C ARG A 376 30.54 8.25 -25.21
N ASP A 377 31.90 8.32 -25.16
CA ASP A 377 32.55 9.53 -24.65
C ASP A 377 32.25 10.72 -25.58
N ARG A 378 31.90 11.84 -24.95
CA ARG A 378 31.54 13.06 -25.66
C ARG A 378 32.71 14.02 -25.85
N GLY A 379 33.87 13.73 -25.24
CA GLY A 379 35.05 14.58 -25.31
C GLY A 379 35.73 14.54 -26.71
N ALA A 380 35.75 13.37 -27.34
CA ALA A 380 36.22 13.19 -28.71
C ALA A 380 35.34 12.13 -29.40
N LEU A 381 34.73 12.48 -30.54
CA LEU A 381 33.88 11.56 -31.30
C LEU A 381 34.66 10.43 -31.91
N ALA A 382 35.86 10.73 -32.41
CA ALA A 382 36.84 9.80 -32.93
C ALA A 382 38.24 10.42 -32.88
N ARG A 383 39.25 9.63 -32.69
CA ARG A 383 40.67 10.08 -32.75
C ARG A 383 41.50 9.15 -33.55
N LEU A 384 42.54 9.68 -34.25
CA LEU A 384 43.58 8.89 -34.85
C LEU A 384 44.59 8.51 -33.76
N VAL A 385 44.93 7.23 -33.72
CA VAL A 385 45.96 6.70 -32.83
C VAL A 385 47.13 6.12 -33.65
N GLU A 386 48.10 5.52 -32.98
CA GLU A 386 49.26 4.92 -33.63
C GLU A 386 48.84 3.98 -34.77
N ASP A 387 49.67 3.85 -35.80
CA ASP A 387 49.43 3.10 -37.04
C ASP A 387 48.22 3.59 -37.88
N GLY A 388 47.75 4.82 -37.67
CA GLY A 388 46.64 5.40 -38.42
C GLY A 388 45.29 4.73 -38.14
N ARG A 389 45.15 4.03 -37.05
CA ARG A 389 43.88 3.43 -36.61
C ARG A 389 42.93 4.52 -36.11
N ILE A 390 41.65 4.32 -36.36
CA ILE A 390 40.58 5.16 -35.80
C ILE A 390 40.09 4.55 -34.50
N GLU A 391 40.09 5.34 -33.46
CA GLU A 391 39.64 4.94 -32.13
C GLU A 391 38.40 5.75 -31.69
N ASN A 392 37.41 5.03 -31.17
CA ASN A 392 36.30 5.62 -30.43
C ASN A 392 36.32 5.10 -28.97
N VAL A 393 36.07 6.00 -28.02
CA VAL A 393 36.08 5.68 -26.59
C VAL A 393 34.66 5.60 -26.07
N TYR A 394 34.41 4.58 -25.29
CA TYR A 394 33.12 4.32 -24.64
C TYR A 394 33.33 4.18 -23.16
N ARG A 395 32.31 4.57 -22.41
CA ARG A 395 32.22 4.32 -20.97
C ARG A 395 31.11 3.29 -20.76
N ILE A 396 31.47 2.13 -20.25
CA ILE A 396 30.54 1.04 -19.98
C ILE A 396 30.31 0.99 -18.47
N HIS A 397 29.05 1.05 -18.07
CA HIS A 397 28.62 0.92 -16.68
C HIS A 397 28.21 -0.54 -16.45
N LEU A 398 29.04 -1.31 -15.79
CA LEU A 398 28.76 -2.69 -15.42
C LEU A 398 28.13 -2.72 -14.03
N MET A 399 26.94 -3.33 -13.90
CA MET A 399 26.18 -3.41 -12.66
C MET A 399 25.96 -4.88 -12.29
N ASN A 400 26.67 -5.35 -11.27
CA ASN A 400 26.53 -6.70 -10.75
C ASN A 400 25.29 -6.80 -9.86
N ALA A 401 24.26 -7.54 -10.28
CA ALA A 401 23.02 -7.74 -9.58
C ALA A 401 22.99 -9.01 -8.70
N THR A 402 24.17 -9.58 -8.39
CA THR A 402 24.32 -10.78 -7.56
C THR A 402 25.07 -10.48 -6.27
N GLU A 403 24.95 -11.38 -5.31
CA GLU A 403 25.59 -11.30 -3.99
C GLU A 403 27.05 -11.82 -4.00
N PHE A 404 27.62 -12.12 -5.16
CA PHE A 404 29.00 -12.55 -5.34
C PHE A 404 29.71 -11.75 -6.42
N GLY A 405 31.05 -11.69 -6.36
CA GLY A 405 31.86 -11.02 -7.39
C GLY A 405 31.73 -11.72 -8.73
N GLN A 406 31.70 -10.94 -9.82
CA GLN A 406 31.64 -11.45 -11.20
C GLN A 406 32.79 -10.92 -12.01
N GLN A 407 33.28 -11.74 -12.95
CA GLN A 407 34.23 -11.33 -13.96
C GLN A 407 33.51 -11.11 -15.30
N PHE A 408 33.86 -10.03 -16.00
CA PHE A 408 33.23 -9.64 -17.25
C PHE A 408 34.24 -9.62 -18.38
N ARG A 409 33.81 -10.14 -19.53
CA ARG A 409 34.49 -10.03 -20.80
C ARG A 409 33.65 -9.16 -21.74
N ILE A 410 34.29 -8.23 -22.42
CA ILE A 410 33.63 -7.33 -23.38
C ILE A 410 34.17 -7.66 -24.77
N GLU A 411 33.28 -7.85 -25.73
CA GLU A 411 33.53 -8.06 -27.13
C GLU A 411 32.71 -7.07 -27.97
N VAL A 412 33.12 -6.85 -29.21
CA VAL A 412 32.43 -5.95 -30.16
C VAL A 412 32.05 -6.73 -31.40
N ASP A 413 30.80 -6.62 -31.79
CA ASP A 413 30.24 -7.20 -33.00
C ASP A 413 29.69 -6.11 -33.95
N GLY A 414 29.60 -6.45 -35.25
CA GLY A 414 29.03 -5.58 -36.29
C GLY A 414 30.01 -4.64 -36.99
N LEU A 415 31.31 -4.67 -36.60
CA LEU A 415 32.34 -3.88 -37.25
C LEU A 415 33.49 -4.79 -37.74
N PRO A 416 33.77 -4.82 -39.03
CA PRO A 416 34.86 -5.63 -39.57
C PRO A 416 36.21 -5.11 -39.04
N GLY A 417 37.03 -6.04 -38.51
CA GLY A 417 38.37 -5.74 -38.01
C GLY A 417 38.42 -4.85 -36.76
N ALA A 418 37.31 -4.72 -35.99
CA ALA A 418 37.31 -4.02 -34.74
C ALA A 418 38.06 -4.80 -33.64
N VAL A 419 38.89 -4.08 -32.89
CA VAL A 419 39.68 -4.61 -31.78
C VAL A 419 39.43 -3.74 -30.55
N ILE A 420 39.23 -4.37 -29.40
CA ILE A 420 39.22 -3.67 -28.12
C ILE A 420 40.66 -3.51 -27.66
N ALA A 421 41.11 -2.26 -27.52
CA ALA A 421 42.47 -1.96 -27.10
C ALA A 421 42.70 -2.23 -25.59
N SER A 422 41.66 -2.08 -24.78
CA SER A 422 41.69 -2.40 -23.33
C SER A 422 41.47 -3.92 -23.13
N ARG A 423 42.56 -4.67 -22.92
CA ARG A 423 42.52 -6.12 -22.69
C ARG A 423 42.47 -6.43 -21.18
N GLY A 424 41.59 -7.34 -20.77
CA GLY A 424 41.54 -7.93 -19.43
C GLY A 424 40.16 -8.28 -18.97
N ALA A 425 40.06 -9.26 -18.11
CA ALA A 425 38.83 -9.54 -17.38
C ALA A 425 38.58 -8.38 -16.39
N ILE A 426 37.36 -7.90 -16.35
CA ILE A 426 36.96 -6.81 -15.50
C ILE A 426 36.21 -7.43 -14.30
N GLU A 427 36.77 -7.30 -13.12
CA GLU A 427 36.13 -7.77 -11.92
C GLU A 427 35.21 -6.69 -11.33
N VAL A 428 33.98 -7.08 -10.97
CA VAL A 428 33.02 -6.24 -10.26
C VAL A 428 32.57 -7.01 -9.01
N ALA A 429 32.82 -6.43 -7.85
CA ALA A 429 32.46 -7.04 -6.57
C ALA A 429 30.94 -7.22 -6.44
N ALA A 430 30.53 -8.04 -5.45
CA ALA A 430 29.14 -8.31 -5.14
C ALA A 430 28.32 -7.02 -5.02
N THR A 431 27.17 -6.99 -5.67
CA THR A 431 26.21 -5.86 -5.64
C THR A 431 26.78 -4.50 -6.07
N GLN A 432 28.01 -4.45 -6.59
CA GLN A 432 28.68 -3.22 -6.99
C GLN A 432 28.42 -2.86 -8.46
N ALA A 433 28.63 -1.60 -8.77
CA ALA A 433 28.62 -1.09 -10.13
C ALA A 433 29.94 -0.38 -10.41
N ARG A 434 30.48 -0.58 -11.62
CA ARG A 434 31.77 -0.01 -12.02
C ARG A 434 31.69 0.60 -13.41
N TRP A 435 32.20 1.82 -13.56
CA TRP A 435 32.43 2.43 -14.85
C TRP A 435 33.78 1.99 -15.41
N VAL A 436 33.78 1.52 -16.66
CA VAL A 436 34.99 1.06 -17.37
C VAL A 436 35.09 1.82 -18.67
N ALA A 437 36.26 2.39 -18.92
CA ALA A 437 36.57 2.99 -20.22
C ALA A 437 37.01 1.90 -21.19
N VAL A 438 36.38 1.82 -22.37
CA VAL A 438 36.66 0.86 -23.40
C VAL A 438 36.95 1.58 -24.70
N SER A 439 38.14 1.33 -25.26
CA SER A 439 38.58 1.87 -26.55
C SER A 439 38.39 0.82 -27.64
N VAL A 440 37.57 1.16 -28.62
CA VAL A 440 37.39 0.34 -29.83
C VAL A 440 38.18 0.95 -30.98
N GLN A 441 39.00 0.16 -31.61
CA GLN A 441 39.89 0.56 -32.73
C GLN A 441 39.55 -0.23 -33.98
N ILE A 442 39.61 0.43 -35.14
CA ILE A 442 39.56 -0.22 -36.46
C ILE A 442 40.79 0.15 -37.26
N THR A 443 41.17 -0.75 -38.16
CA THR A 443 42.33 -0.51 -39.09
C THR A 443 41.96 0.54 -40.13
N PRO A 444 42.97 1.24 -40.73
CA PRO A 444 42.73 2.20 -41.82
C PRO A 444 42.02 1.57 -43.04
N GLN A 445 42.29 0.29 -43.30
CA GLN A 445 41.62 -0.46 -44.39
C GLN A 445 40.12 -0.65 -44.09
N ALA A 446 39.77 -1.10 -42.88
CA ALA A 446 38.38 -1.24 -42.45
C ALA A 446 37.63 0.11 -42.47
N ALA A 447 38.28 1.18 -42.05
CA ALA A 447 37.73 2.52 -42.10
C ALA A 447 37.39 3.01 -43.50
N ARG A 448 38.27 2.72 -44.48
CA ARG A 448 38.03 3.02 -45.92
C ARG A 448 36.86 2.21 -46.49
N THR A 449 36.71 0.95 -46.07
CA THR A 449 35.60 0.08 -46.51
C THR A 449 34.28 0.54 -45.95
N LEU A 450 34.27 0.99 -44.71
CA LEU A 450 33.04 1.49 -44.01
C LEU A 450 32.63 2.89 -44.52
N GLY A 451 33.60 3.71 -44.92
CA GLY A 451 33.36 5.11 -45.27
C GLY A 451 33.13 6.02 -44.04
N SER A 452 33.14 7.32 -44.29
CA SER A 452 32.86 8.29 -43.21
C SER A 452 31.43 8.24 -42.77
N GLY A 453 31.18 8.30 -41.45
CA GLY A 453 29.83 8.29 -40.88
C GLY A 453 29.72 7.53 -39.56
N ALA A 454 28.50 7.32 -39.12
CA ALA A 454 28.16 6.54 -37.92
C ALA A 454 27.73 5.14 -38.34
N HIS A 455 28.43 4.12 -37.88
CA HIS A 455 28.19 2.71 -38.19
C HIS A 455 27.62 2.00 -36.97
N PRO A 456 26.52 1.23 -37.08
CA PRO A 456 25.97 0.49 -35.98
C PRO A 456 26.92 -0.63 -35.53
N MET A 457 27.03 -0.80 -34.23
CA MET A 457 27.77 -1.90 -33.61
C MET A 457 27.07 -2.34 -32.31
N HIS A 458 27.48 -3.51 -31.82
CA HIS A 458 26.97 -4.05 -30.55
C HIS A 458 28.17 -4.39 -29.66
N PHE A 459 28.03 -4.03 -28.38
CA PHE A 459 28.90 -4.57 -27.34
C PHE A 459 28.27 -5.84 -26.80
N ARG A 460 29.00 -6.94 -26.89
CA ARG A 460 28.65 -8.20 -26.26
C ARG A 460 29.41 -8.31 -24.95
N ILE A 461 28.67 -8.30 -23.86
CA ILE A 461 29.22 -8.30 -22.50
C ILE A 461 28.83 -9.61 -21.87
N ALA A 462 29.80 -10.44 -21.52
CA ALA A 462 29.59 -11.75 -20.92
C ALA A 462 30.10 -11.76 -19.47
N SER A 463 29.29 -12.24 -18.56
CA SER A 463 29.72 -12.62 -17.20
C SER A 463 30.33 -14.02 -17.29
N THR A 464 31.53 -14.21 -16.72
CA THR A 464 32.29 -15.46 -16.81
C THR A 464 32.64 -15.98 -15.43
N ASP A 465 32.57 -17.31 -15.28
CA ASP A 465 33.11 -18.04 -14.14
C ASP A 465 34.23 -18.94 -14.71
N GLY A 466 35.49 -18.49 -14.56
CA GLY A 466 36.61 -19.06 -15.25
C GLY A 466 36.43 -18.98 -16.76
N ALA A 467 36.41 -20.12 -17.45
CA ALA A 467 36.23 -20.21 -18.91
C ALA A 467 34.75 -20.27 -19.36
N ARG A 468 33.81 -20.45 -18.43
CA ARG A 468 32.38 -20.62 -18.74
C ARG A 468 31.65 -19.28 -18.75
N THR A 469 30.91 -18.99 -19.81
CA THR A 469 29.96 -17.88 -19.85
C THR A 469 28.72 -18.25 -19.06
N VAL A 470 28.37 -17.42 -18.05
CA VAL A 470 27.19 -17.59 -17.18
C VAL A 470 26.00 -16.86 -17.75
N ALA A 471 26.22 -15.64 -18.22
CA ALA A 471 25.18 -14.79 -18.80
C ALA A 471 25.82 -13.82 -19.81
N GLU A 472 25.04 -13.38 -20.79
CA GLU A 472 25.46 -12.44 -21.81
C GLU A 472 24.41 -11.37 -22.04
N VAL A 473 24.84 -10.13 -22.25
CA VAL A 473 24.02 -8.97 -22.59
C VAL A 473 24.61 -8.30 -23.82
N SER A 474 23.74 -7.93 -24.76
CA SER A 474 24.14 -7.23 -26.00
C SER A 474 23.59 -5.81 -25.99
N GLU A 475 24.46 -4.81 -26.01
CA GLU A 475 24.14 -3.38 -26.00
C GLU A 475 24.44 -2.71 -27.31
N LYS A 476 23.46 -1.98 -27.87
CA LYS A 476 23.62 -1.25 -29.13
C LYS A 476 24.43 0.02 -28.92
N SER A 477 25.32 0.27 -29.89
CA SER A 477 26.09 1.50 -29.95
C SER A 477 26.42 1.88 -31.39
N THR A 478 27.17 2.96 -31.59
CA THR A 478 27.61 3.41 -32.94
C THR A 478 29.08 3.76 -32.91
N PHE A 479 29.81 3.34 -33.94
CA PHE A 479 31.18 3.71 -34.19
C PHE A 479 31.22 4.85 -35.22
N VAL A 480 32.01 5.90 -34.97
CA VAL A 480 32.13 7.04 -35.87
C VAL A 480 33.47 7.01 -36.61
N VAL A 481 33.41 7.03 -37.94
CA VAL A 481 34.53 7.24 -38.81
C VAL A 481 34.53 8.70 -39.24
N PRO A 482 35.54 9.50 -38.87
CA PRO A 482 35.61 10.93 -39.24
C PRO A 482 35.72 11.08 -40.77
N ARG A 483 35.38 12.29 -41.24
CA ARG A 483 35.52 12.65 -42.67
C ARG A 483 36.97 12.89 -43.04
#